data_7051b7aef0e88ff6de7e0cc381f46a12
#
_entry.id   7051b7aef0e88ff6de7e0cc381f46a12
#
_cell.length_a   1.000
_cell.length_b   1.000
_cell.length_c   1.000
_cell.angle_alpha   90.00
_cell.angle_beta   90.00
_cell.angle_gamma   90.00
#
_symmetry.space_group_name_H-M   'P 1'
#
loop_
_entity.id
_entity.type
_entity.pdbx_description
1 polymer ?
#
loop_
_entity_poly.entity_id
_entity_poly.type
_entity_poly.pdbx_seq_one_letter_code
_entity_poly.pdbx_strand_id
1 'polypeptide(L)'
;MELADAERWIRQHVAVSGAPEVVHERPWSTVMRVPLADGPPAWFKACAPVQAFEAALTAELGPRWPDVVVEVLAHDRDRAWLLMADAGARIMELGNPPEVWLRVLPRYAELQRGEAGRCVHFLEAGVPDLRPEVLPERYEALVQGELPVAAASARRLREFAPVLAGLSRELVGAGVPSTIQHDDLHMGNVYVQGDRVLVLDWGDASVGHPFWSLVVTFRFLEERNGLVPGDRWFARLRDAYLEPWGTGLEDVFALAQRVGIFAHAVAAGRQRDHLARAERRAFDEDFRVILDRALACTGA
;
A
#
# COMPACT_ATOMS: atom_id res chain seq x y z
N MET A 1 18.42 14.06 3.48
CA MET A 1 19.27 13.49 2.39
C MET A 1 20.02 14.63 1.70
N GLU A 2 21.34 14.51 1.50
CA GLU A 2 22.09 15.46 0.69
C GLU A 2 21.97 15.04 -0.79
N LEU A 3 21.47 15.95 -1.63
CA LEU A 3 21.23 15.64 -3.06
C LEU A 3 22.51 15.21 -3.80
N ALA A 4 23.66 15.81 -3.46
CA ALA A 4 24.95 15.46 -4.04
C ALA A 4 25.39 14.01 -3.74
N ASP A 5 25.02 13.49 -2.56
CA ASP A 5 25.30 12.11 -2.20
C ASP A 5 24.42 11.12 -2.97
N ALA A 6 23.13 11.47 -3.15
CA ALA A 6 22.23 10.69 -3.97
C ALA A 6 22.68 10.66 -5.44
N GLU A 7 23.04 11.82 -6.00
CA GLU A 7 23.55 11.89 -7.39
C GLU A 7 24.84 11.07 -7.59
N ARG A 8 25.77 11.13 -6.63
CA ARG A 8 27.00 10.33 -6.67
C ARG A 8 26.69 8.84 -6.64
N TRP A 9 25.77 8.42 -5.77
CA TRP A 9 25.36 7.03 -5.67
C TRP A 9 24.66 6.55 -6.96
N ILE A 10 23.76 7.34 -7.53
CA ILE A 10 23.09 7.03 -8.80
C ILE A 10 24.11 6.79 -9.91
N ARG A 11 25.10 7.68 -10.06
CA ARG A 11 26.16 7.57 -11.09
C ARG A 11 27.08 6.36 -10.92
N GLN A 12 27.12 5.73 -9.76
CA GLN A 12 27.82 4.47 -9.53
C GLN A 12 27.10 3.26 -10.13
N HIS A 13 25.78 3.37 -10.35
CA HIS A 13 24.94 2.24 -10.75
C HIS A 13 24.43 2.33 -12.19
N VAL A 14 24.26 3.54 -12.71
CA VAL A 14 23.75 3.77 -14.08
C VAL A 14 24.50 4.88 -14.79
N ALA A 15 24.60 4.77 -16.13
CA ALA A 15 25.14 5.83 -16.98
C ALA A 15 24.08 6.91 -17.19
N VAL A 16 24.31 8.11 -16.65
CA VAL A 16 23.38 9.24 -16.75
C VAL A 16 23.79 10.23 -17.84
N SER A 17 22.82 10.79 -18.58
CA SER A 17 23.04 11.81 -19.62
C SER A 17 22.95 13.24 -19.10
N GLY A 18 22.43 13.43 -17.87
CA GLY A 18 22.23 14.75 -17.26
C GLY A 18 22.14 14.68 -15.73
N ALA A 19 21.83 15.78 -15.08
CA ALA A 19 21.61 15.81 -13.64
C ALA A 19 20.23 15.18 -13.31
N PRO A 20 20.13 14.35 -12.24
CA PRO A 20 18.86 13.93 -11.69
C PRO A 20 18.02 15.13 -11.23
N GLU A 21 16.71 15.07 -11.45
CA GLU A 21 15.75 16.13 -11.16
C GLU A 21 14.77 15.67 -10.08
N VAL A 22 14.62 16.44 -8.98
CA VAL A 22 13.61 16.19 -7.96
C VAL A 22 12.24 16.49 -8.56
N VAL A 23 11.39 15.48 -8.66
CA VAL A 23 10.04 15.58 -9.22
C VAL A 23 8.96 15.49 -8.15
N HIS A 24 9.32 14.96 -6.99
CA HIS A 24 8.39 14.80 -5.89
C HIS A 24 9.13 14.83 -4.55
N GLU A 25 8.64 15.64 -3.61
CA GLU A 25 9.15 15.71 -2.25
C GLU A 25 7.98 15.67 -1.27
N ARG A 26 8.00 14.69 -0.39
CA ARG A 26 7.01 14.46 0.65
C ARG A 26 7.71 14.15 1.97
N PRO A 27 7.03 14.28 3.11
CA PRO A 27 7.62 13.94 4.41
C PRO A 27 8.14 12.50 4.51
N TRP A 28 7.58 11.60 3.72
CA TRP A 28 7.94 10.17 3.71
C TRP A 28 8.87 9.74 2.59
N SER A 29 9.07 10.56 1.54
CA SER A 29 10.02 10.23 0.46
C SER A 29 10.40 11.43 -0.42
N THR A 30 11.58 11.35 -1.01
CA THR A 30 12.01 12.19 -2.13
C THR A 30 12.18 11.33 -3.37
N VAL A 31 11.56 11.73 -4.50
CA VAL A 31 11.65 11.02 -5.78
C VAL A 31 12.35 11.90 -6.81
N MET A 32 13.31 11.31 -7.51
CA MET A 32 14.06 11.98 -8.59
C MET A 32 13.91 11.22 -9.91
N ARG A 33 13.71 11.96 -10.99
CA ARG A 33 13.82 11.48 -12.35
C ARG A 33 15.29 11.50 -12.77
N VAL A 34 15.80 10.38 -13.27
CA VAL A 34 17.22 10.20 -13.63
C VAL A 34 17.32 9.98 -15.14
N PRO A 35 17.79 10.98 -15.92
CA PRO A 35 17.96 10.81 -17.35
C PRO A 35 19.14 9.86 -17.63
N LEU A 36 18.87 8.73 -18.27
CA LEU A 36 19.89 7.75 -18.64
C LEU A 36 20.57 8.14 -19.96
N ALA A 37 21.80 7.65 -20.16
CA ALA A 37 22.52 7.83 -21.42
C ALA A 37 21.81 7.11 -22.58
N ASP A 38 21.21 5.96 -22.28
CA ASP A 38 20.46 5.15 -23.24
C ASP A 38 19.11 4.72 -22.66
N GLY A 39 18.05 4.80 -23.47
CA GLY A 39 16.72 4.33 -23.11
C GLY A 39 15.87 5.33 -22.29
N PRO A 40 14.79 4.84 -21.67
CA PRO A 40 13.90 5.64 -20.83
C PRO A 40 14.60 6.06 -19.52
N PRO A 41 14.10 7.08 -18.81
CA PRO A 41 14.69 7.51 -17.55
C PRO A 41 14.58 6.41 -16.49
N ALA A 42 15.48 6.44 -15.51
CA ALA A 42 15.30 5.71 -14.25
C ALA A 42 14.66 6.62 -13.21
N TRP A 43 14.22 6.01 -12.10
CA TRP A 43 13.55 6.68 -11.00
C TRP A 43 14.27 6.34 -9.69
N PHE A 44 14.79 7.37 -9.03
CA PHE A 44 15.38 7.22 -7.71
C PHE A 44 14.39 7.63 -6.63
N LYS A 45 14.30 6.85 -5.56
CA LYS A 45 13.49 7.16 -4.37
C LYS A 45 14.37 7.03 -3.12
N ALA A 46 14.35 8.06 -2.29
CA ALA A 46 14.88 8.03 -0.93
C ALA A 46 13.71 8.00 0.05
N CYS A 47 13.58 6.94 0.84
CA CYS A 47 12.50 6.76 1.79
C CYS A 47 12.85 7.37 3.15
N ALA A 48 11.85 7.92 3.84
CA ALA A 48 11.97 8.31 5.24
C ALA A 48 12.02 7.05 6.15
N PRO A 49 12.47 7.19 7.40
CA PRO A 49 12.60 6.05 8.33
C PRO A 49 11.34 5.20 8.48
N VAL A 50 10.15 5.80 8.40
CA VAL A 50 8.85 5.09 8.49
C VAL A 50 8.61 4.13 7.34
N GLN A 51 9.24 4.37 6.18
CA GLN A 51 9.14 3.55 4.96
C GLN A 51 10.51 2.94 4.58
N ALA A 52 11.50 2.89 5.49
CA ALA A 52 12.86 2.47 5.15
C ALA A 52 12.95 1.02 4.62
N PHE A 53 11.99 0.16 4.97
CA PHE A 53 11.91 -1.23 4.50
C PHE A 53 11.61 -1.34 2.99
N GLU A 54 11.02 -0.32 2.38
CA GLU A 54 10.57 -0.35 0.98
C GLU A 54 11.69 -0.69 0.00
N ALA A 55 12.88 -0.11 0.19
CA ALA A 55 14.00 -0.32 -0.72
C ALA A 55 14.40 -1.81 -0.79
N ALA A 56 14.51 -2.46 0.36
CA ALA A 56 14.83 -3.88 0.43
C ALA A 56 13.67 -4.76 -0.03
N LEU A 57 12.43 -4.42 0.35
CA LEU A 57 11.22 -5.15 -0.03
C LEU A 57 11.03 -5.16 -1.56
N THR A 58 11.10 -4.00 -2.21
CA THR A 58 10.92 -3.89 -3.66
C THR A 58 12.03 -4.62 -4.41
N ALA A 59 13.29 -4.50 -3.94
CA ALA A 59 14.44 -5.20 -4.53
C ALA A 59 14.32 -6.73 -4.39
N GLU A 60 13.66 -7.22 -3.38
CA GLU A 60 13.40 -8.64 -3.18
C GLU A 60 12.23 -9.16 -4.01
N LEU A 61 11.13 -8.40 -4.08
CA LEU A 61 9.94 -8.78 -4.85
C LEU A 61 10.17 -8.72 -6.36
N GLY A 62 10.91 -7.73 -6.87
CA GLY A 62 11.10 -7.51 -8.31
C GLY A 62 11.57 -8.75 -9.09
N PRO A 63 12.68 -9.42 -8.72
CA PRO A 63 13.15 -10.63 -9.42
C PRO A 63 12.20 -11.83 -9.31
N ARG A 64 11.39 -11.88 -8.26
CA ARG A 64 10.42 -12.96 -8.03
C ARG A 64 9.12 -12.75 -8.81
N TRP A 65 8.74 -11.50 -9.00
CA TRP A 65 7.49 -11.06 -9.62
C TRP A 65 7.72 -9.99 -10.70
N PRO A 66 8.55 -10.29 -11.73
CA PRO A 66 8.99 -9.28 -12.71
C PRO A 66 7.85 -8.71 -13.56
N ASP A 67 6.70 -9.38 -13.62
CA ASP A 67 5.52 -8.91 -14.34
C ASP A 67 4.56 -8.08 -13.47
N VAL A 68 4.84 -7.97 -12.16
CA VAL A 68 3.98 -7.27 -11.17
C VAL A 68 4.74 -6.18 -10.44
N VAL A 69 6.03 -6.33 -10.23
CA VAL A 69 6.87 -5.38 -9.50
C VAL A 69 7.90 -4.78 -10.45
N VAL A 70 8.17 -3.50 -10.30
CA VAL A 70 9.14 -2.78 -11.13
C VAL A 70 10.54 -3.37 -10.98
N GLU A 71 11.31 -3.34 -12.05
CA GLU A 71 12.73 -3.73 -12.04
C GLU A 71 13.53 -2.75 -11.16
N VAL A 72 14.28 -3.30 -10.21
CA VAL A 72 15.20 -2.55 -9.34
C VAL A 72 16.60 -2.60 -9.93
N LEU A 73 17.11 -1.45 -10.33
CA LEU A 73 18.47 -1.31 -10.90
C LEU A 73 19.54 -1.30 -9.81
N ALA A 74 19.22 -0.70 -8.67
CA ALA A 74 20.06 -0.71 -7.47
C ALA A 74 19.26 -0.35 -6.22
N HIS A 75 19.71 -0.80 -5.05
CA HIS A 75 19.17 -0.36 -3.78
C HIS A 75 20.24 -0.27 -2.70
N ASP A 76 19.99 0.54 -1.68
CA ASP A 76 20.81 0.68 -0.48
C ASP A 76 19.87 0.59 0.73
N ARG A 77 19.94 -0.54 1.44
CA ARG A 77 19.07 -0.82 2.60
C ARG A 77 19.32 0.16 3.74
N ASP A 78 20.58 0.49 4.00
CA ASP A 78 20.97 1.30 5.16
C ASP A 78 20.55 2.77 4.99
N ARG A 79 20.58 3.26 3.75
CA ARG A 79 20.13 4.62 3.40
C ARG A 79 18.66 4.67 2.99
N ALA A 80 17.99 3.51 2.87
CA ALA A 80 16.65 3.39 2.32
C ALA A 80 16.50 4.01 0.92
N TRP A 81 17.47 3.77 0.05
CA TRP A 81 17.52 4.27 -1.32
C TRP A 81 17.17 3.18 -2.32
N LEU A 82 16.41 3.55 -3.33
CA LEU A 82 15.92 2.67 -4.38
C LEU A 82 16.07 3.35 -5.73
N LEU A 83 16.71 2.66 -6.70
CA LEU A 83 16.80 3.07 -8.09
C LEU A 83 16.05 2.05 -8.95
N MET A 84 15.04 2.50 -9.67
CA MET A 84 14.12 1.67 -10.43
C MET A 84 14.15 2.02 -11.91
N ALA A 85 13.89 1.03 -12.76
CA ALA A 85 13.61 1.25 -14.16
C ALA A 85 12.29 2.01 -14.37
N ASP A 86 12.08 2.50 -15.59
CA ASP A 86 10.81 3.11 -15.98
C ASP A 86 9.69 2.07 -16.00
N ALA A 87 8.56 2.41 -15.41
CA ALA A 87 7.40 1.51 -15.30
C ALA A 87 6.31 1.78 -16.36
N GLY A 88 6.51 2.77 -17.24
CA GLY A 88 5.51 3.17 -18.24
C GLY A 88 4.49 4.17 -17.72
N ALA A 89 3.24 4.09 -18.21
CA ALA A 89 2.18 5.04 -17.88
C ALA A 89 1.38 4.62 -16.64
N ARG A 90 1.04 5.57 -15.79
CA ARG A 90 0.14 5.33 -14.64
C ARG A 90 -1.29 5.08 -15.11
N ILE A 91 -2.01 4.18 -14.45
CA ILE A 91 -3.44 3.97 -14.74
C ILE A 91 -4.22 5.28 -14.54
N MET A 92 -3.82 6.11 -13.60
CA MET A 92 -4.41 7.43 -13.37
C MET A 92 -4.39 8.32 -14.62
N GLU A 93 -3.31 8.29 -15.39
CA GLU A 93 -3.14 9.05 -16.64
C GLU A 93 -4.02 8.51 -17.77
N LEU A 94 -4.46 7.26 -17.64
CA LEU A 94 -5.40 6.60 -18.57
C LEU A 94 -6.87 6.74 -18.13
N GLY A 95 -7.17 7.55 -17.08
CA GLY A 95 -8.53 7.74 -16.57
C GLY A 95 -9.02 6.64 -15.62
N ASN A 96 -8.12 5.80 -15.12
CA ASN A 96 -8.42 4.71 -14.16
C ASN A 96 -9.54 3.75 -14.63
N PRO A 97 -9.51 3.21 -15.86
CA PRO A 97 -10.58 2.37 -16.36
C PRO A 97 -10.69 1.06 -15.55
N PRO A 98 -11.91 0.68 -15.09
CA PRO A 98 -12.09 -0.54 -14.28
C PRO A 98 -11.60 -1.83 -14.98
N GLU A 99 -11.58 -1.84 -16.31
CA GLU A 99 -11.12 -2.95 -17.14
C GLU A 99 -9.63 -3.27 -16.91
N VAL A 100 -8.80 -2.26 -16.65
CA VAL A 100 -7.37 -2.48 -16.38
C VAL A 100 -7.19 -3.25 -15.07
N TRP A 101 -8.04 -3.00 -14.07
CA TRP A 101 -8.00 -3.72 -12.81
C TRP A 101 -8.30 -5.21 -12.93
N LEU A 102 -9.04 -5.64 -13.95
CA LEU A 102 -9.21 -7.08 -14.25
C LEU A 102 -7.91 -7.77 -14.67
N ARG A 103 -6.89 -7.01 -15.09
CA ARG A 103 -5.54 -7.53 -15.38
C ARG A 103 -4.62 -7.45 -14.16
N VAL A 104 -4.77 -6.39 -13.36
CA VAL A 104 -3.95 -6.11 -12.18
C VAL A 104 -4.24 -7.09 -11.05
N LEU A 105 -5.52 -7.22 -10.69
CA LEU A 105 -5.93 -7.89 -9.46
C LEU A 105 -5.61 -9.39 -9.41
N PRO A 106 -5.79 -10.19 -10.47
CA PRO A 106 -5.37 -11.59 -10.45
C PRO A 106 -3.86 -11.76 -10.24
N ARG A 107 -3.04 -10.95 -10.92
CA ARG A 107 -1.58 -11.00 -10.80
C ARG A 107 -1.10 -10.56 -9.43
N TYR A 108 -1.72 -9.53 -8.87
CA TYR A 108 -1.45 -9.11 -7.50
C TYR A 108 -1.84 -10.18 -6.48
N ALA A 109 -2.98 -10.87 -6.67
CA ALA A 109 -3.40 -11.99 -5.84
C ALA A 109 -2.42 -13.19 -5.93
N GLU A 110 -1.89 -13.48 -7.13
CA GLU A 110 -0.86 -14.51 -7.34
C GLU A 110 0.43 -14.17 -6.57
N LEU A 111 0.88 -12.91 -6.63
CA LEU A 111 2.01 -12.42 -5.82
C LEU A 111 1.75 -12.67 -4.34
N GLN A 112 0.62 -12.23 -3.83
CA GLN A 112 0.27 -12.37 -2.42
C GLN A 112 0.27 -13.84 -1.98
N ARG A 113 -0.32 -14.73 -2.78
CA ARG A 113 -0.31 -16.18 -2.52
C ARG A 113 1.11 -16.76 -2.51
N GLY A 114 1.92 -16.38 -3.48
CA GLY A 114 3.30 -16.86 -3.58
C GLY A 114 4.19 -16.39 -2.43
N GLU A 115 3.85 -15.27 -1.81
CA GLU A 115 4.60 -14.69 -0.69
C GLU A 115 4.02 -15.06 0.70
N ALA A 116 2.88 -15.76 0.80
CA ALA A 116 2.22 -16.08 2.08
C ALA A 116 3.12 -16.86 3.07
N GLY A 117 4.01 -17.72 2.57
CA GLY A 117 4.96 -18.45 3.42
C GLY A 117 6.11 -17.61 3.99
N ARG A 118 6.21 -16.31 3.65
CA ARG A 118 7.35 -15.45 3.96
C ARG A 118 7.06 -14.34 4.97
N CYS A 119 5.93 -14.38 5.63
CA CYS A 119 5.53 -13.34 6.60
C CYS A 119 6.60 -13.04 7.64
N VAL A 120 7.21 -14.07 8.25
CA VAL A 120 8.26 -13.90 9.26
C VAL A 120 9.46 -13.13 8.69
N HIS A 121 9.88 -13.48 7.48
CA HIS A 121 10.99 -12.82 6.80
C HIS A 121 10.69 -11.33 6.54
N PHE A 122 9.48 -10.97 6.10
CA PHE A 122 9.09 -9.58 5.89
C PHE A 122 9.04 -8.78 7.20
N LEU A 123 8.54 -9.39 8.27
CA LEU A 123 8.53 -8.77 9.59
C LEU A 123 9.95 -8.51 10.11
N GLU A 124 10.88 -9.46 9.95
CA GLU A 124 12.31 -9.31 10.29
C GLU A 124 12.99 -8.24 9.42
N ALA A 125 12.52 -8.04 8.18
CA ALA A 125 12.98 -6.96 7.30
C ALA A 125 12.43 -5.58 7.67
N GLY A 126 11.52 -5.48 8.65
CA GLY A 126 10.95 -4.23 9.16
C GLY A 126 9.61 -3.85 8.54
N VAL A 127 9.00 -4.74 7.75
CA VAL A 127 7.63 -4.52 7.24
C VAL A 127 6.66 -4.56 8.42
N PRO A 128 5.73 -3.58 8.55
CA PRO A 128 4.78 -3.52 9.65
C PRO A 128 3.91 -4.77 9.78
N ASP A 129 3.68 -5.19 11.02
CA ASP A 129 2.77 -6.29 11.35
C ASP A 129 1.35 -5.77 11.61
N LEU A 130 0.45 -6.06 10.70
CA LEU A 130 -0.99 -5.79 10.80
C LEU A 130 -1.81 -7.07 10.67
N ARG A 131 -1.22 -8.25 10.86
CA ARG A 131 -1.96 -9.52 10.79
C ARG A 131 -3.22 -9.48 11.68
N PRO A 132 -4.30 -10.20 11.32
CA PRO A 132 -5.54 -10.19 12.10
C PRO A 132 -5.36 -10.49 13.58
N GLU A 133 -4.33 -11.30 13.94
CA GLU A 133 -4.00 -11.65 15.32
C GLU A 133 -3.52 -10.47 16.15
N VAL A 134 -2.80 -9.53 15.54
CA VAL A 134 -2.20 -8.36 16.23
C VAL A 134 -2.95 -7.06 15.96
N LEU A 135 -3.80 -7.02 14.94
CA LEU A 135 -4.54 -5.82 14.56
C LEU A 135 -5.37 -5.22 15.72
N PRO A 136 -6.06 -6.01 16.57
CA PRO A 136 -6.82 -5.45 17.69
C PRO A 136 -5.96 -4.62 18.65
N GLU A 137 -4.77 -5.10 19.00
CA GLU A 137 -3.83 -4.39 19.87
C GLU A 137 -3.34 -3.09 19.20
N ARG A 138 -3.01 -3.15 17.91
CA ARG A 138 -2.58 -1.98 17.14
C ARG A 138 -3.68 -0.93 17.03
N TYR A 139 -4.90 -1.37 16.79
CA TYR A 139 -6.06 -0.48 16.76
C TYR A 139 -6.34 0.15 18.12
N GLU A 140 -6.28 -0.62 19.20
CA GLU A 140 -6.46 -0.09 20.55
C GLU A 140 -5.41 0.98 20.87
N ALA A 141 -4.13 0.75 20.53
CA ALA A 141 -3.09 1.75 20.67
C ALA A 141 -3.40 3.04 19.87
N LEU A 142 -3.87 2.90 18.62
CA LEU A 142 -4.27 4.03 17.78
C LEU A 142 -5.38 4.86 18.45
N VAL A 143 -6.48 4.22 18.90
CA VAL A 143 -7.65 4.95 19.39
C VAL A 143 -7.49 5.50 20.82
N GLN A 144 -6.48 5.05 21.55
CA GLN A 144 -6.04 5.66 22.81
C GLN A 144 -5.23 6.95 22.60
N GLY A 145 -4.62 7.10 21.43
CA GLY A 145 -3.89 8.31 21.06
C GLY A 145 -4.78 9.50 20.71
N GLU A 146 -4.13 10.58 20.28
CA GLU A 146 -4.81 11.80 19.81
C GLU A 146 -5.28 11.60 18.36
N LEU A 147 -6.61 11.59 18.17
CA LEU A 147 -7.23 11.50 16.86
C LEU A 147 -7.76 12.87 16.40
N PRO A 148 -7.62 13.22 15.09
CA PRO A 148 -8.10 14.50 14.56
C PRO A 148 -9.62 14.50 14.29
N VAL A 149 -10.42 13.97 15.21
CA VAL A 149 -11.87 13.87 15.11
C VAL A 149 -12.52 14.40 16.39
N ALA A 150 -13.85 14.66 16.35
CA ALA A 150 -14.60 15.09 17.53
C ALA A 150 -14.54 14.05 18.65
N ALA A 151 -14.59 14.50 19.91
CA ALA A 151 -14.50 13.62 21.08
C ALA A 151 -15.57 12.49 21.09
N ALA A 152 -16.78 12.77 20.59
CA ALA A 152 -17.83 11.76 20.45
C ALA A 152 -17.45 10.67 19.43
N SER A 153 -16.84 11.06 18.29
CA SER A 153 -16.34 10.14 17.26
C SER A 153 -15.18 9.30 17.79
N ALA A 154 -14.22 9.92 18.47
CA ALA A 154 -13.10 9.21 19.10
C ALA A 154 -13.59 8.18 20.14
N ARG A 155 -14.64 8.52 20.92
CA ARG A 155 -15.25 7.58 21.86
C ARG A 155 -15.88 6.38 21.15
N ARG A 156 -16.66 6.60 20.08
CA ARG A 156 -17.26 5.52 19.28
C ARG A 156 -16.20 4.57 18.71
N LEU A 157 -15.07 5.10 18.21
CA LEU A 157 -13.96 4.27 17.72
C LEU A 157 -13.39 3.41 18.85
N ARG A 158 -13.19 3.97 20.07
CA ARG A 158 -12.73 3.19 21.24
C ARG A 158 -13.73 2.09 21.65
N GLU A 159 -15.01 2.42 21.69
CA GLU A 159 -16.09 1.48 22.03
C GLU A 159 -16.18 0.32 21.02
N PHE A 160 -15.71 0.50 19.79
CA PHE A 160 -15.69 -0.53 18.76
C PHE A 160 -14.53 -1.55 18.90
N ALA A 161 -13.50 -1.27 19.68
CA ALA A 161 -12.32 -2.14 19.81
C ALA A 161 -12.65 -3.61 20.15
N PRO A 162 -13.56 -3.93 21.10
CA PRO A 162 -13.94 -5.32 21.37
C PRO A 162 -14.65 -6.00 20.18
N VAL A 163 -15.42 -5.24 19.39
CA VAL A 163 -16.08 -5.76 18.18
C VAL A 163 -15.04 -6.11 17.13
N LEU A 164 -14.08 -5.20 16.88
CA LEU A 164 -12.97 -5.45 15.96
C LEU A 164 -12.17 -6.69 16.37
N ALA A 165 -11.91 -6.87 17.67
CA ALA A 165 -11.24 -8.07 18.14
C ALA A 165 -12.03 -9.36 17.87
N GLY A 166 -13.37 -9.29 17.90
CA GLY A 166 -14.26 -10.39 17.48
C GLY A 166 -14.13 -10.71 16.01
N LEU A 167 -14.26 -9.69 15.15
CA LEU A 167 -14.14 -9.81 13.69
C LEU A 167 -12.75 -10.31 13.25
N SER A 168 -11.69 -9.84 13.91
CA SER A 168 -10.33 -10.30 13.64
C SER A 168 -10.15 -11.79 13.96
N ARG A 169 -10.73 -12.27 15.06
CA ARG A 169 -10.71 -13.71 15.40
C ARG A 169 -11.50 -14.55 14.38
N GLU A 170 -12.59 -14.04 13.87
CA GLU A 170 -13.36 -14.69 12.82
C GLU A 170 -12.54 -14.82 11.54
N LEU A 171 -11.81 -13.76 11.11
CA LEU A 171 -10.88 -13.82 9.99
C LEU A 171 -9.78 -14.85 10.18
N VAL A 172 -9.17 -14.93 11.37
CA VAL A 172 -8.19 -15.97 11.71
C VAL A 172 -8.81 -17.36 11.54
N GLY A 173 -10.05 -17.53 12.03
CA GLY A 173 -10.78 -18.80 11.90
C GLY A 173 -11.12 -19.21 10.47
N ALA A 174 -11.17 -18.27 9.53
CA ALA A 174 -11.41 -18.54 8.12
C ALA A 174 -10.21 -19.25 7.42
N GLY A 175 -9.02 -19.24 8.02
CA GLY A 175 -7.87 -20.00 7.56
C GLY A 175 -7.16 -19.47 6.32
N VAL A 176 -7.48 -18.25 5.86
CA VAL A 176 -6.74 -17.58 4.77
C VAL A 176 -5.41 -17.07 5.35
N PRO A 177 -4.25 -17.47 4.78
CA PRO A 177 -2.96 -17.08 5.33
C PRO A 177 -2.70 -15.59 5.16
N SER A 178 -2.09 -14.98 6.18
CA SER A 178 -1.55 -13.63 6.06
C SER A 178 -0.42 -13.57 5.04
N THR A 179 -0.25 -12.43 4.39
CA THR A 179 0.80 -12.19 3.40
C THR A 179 1.15 -10.71 3.31
N ILE A 180 2.04 -10.36 2.37
CA ILE A 180 2.37 -8.99 2.09
C ILE A 180 1.15 -8.23 1.51
N GLN A 181 0.89 -7.04 2.04
CA GLN A 181 -0.12 -6.09 1.59
C GLN A 181 0.58 -4.85 1.04
N HIS A 182 0.01 -4.26 0.00
CA HIS A 182 0.49 -2.96 -0.49
C HIS A 182 -0.03 -1.81 0.38
N ASP A 183 -1.23 -1.96 0.93
CA ASP A 183 -2.00 -1.03 1.76
C ASP A 183 -2.34 0.33 1.13
N ASP A 184 -1.76 0.67 -0.03
CA ASP A 184 -2.09 1.85 -0.84
C ASP A 184 -2.26 1.49 -2.33
N LEU A 185 -2.93 0.37 -2.63
CA LEU A 185 -3.14 -0.11 -4.00
C LEU A 185 -4.19 0.71 -4.74
N HIS A 186 -3.76 1.78 -5.38
CA HIS A 186 -4.63 2.67 -6.15
C HIS A 186 -4.02 3.05 -7.51
N MET A 187 -4.78 3.76 -8.33
CA MET A 187 -4.45 4.14 -9.71
C MET A 187 -3.14 4.95 -9.86
N GLY A 188 -2.66 5.60 -8.80
CA GLY A 188 -1.41 6.35 -8.79
C GLY A 188 -0.18 5.45 -8.64
N ASN A 189 -0.37 4.24 -8.10
CA ASN A 189 0.70 3.28 -7.78
C ASN A 189 0.71 2.07 -8.73
N VAL A 190 -0.17 2.05 -9.73
CA VAL A 190 -0.23 1.00 -10.76
C VAL A 190 0.09 1.58 -12.13
N TYR A 191 0.98 0.89 -12.84
CA TYR A 191 1.52 1.32 -14.13
C TYR A 191 1.28 0.26 -15.20
N VAL A 192 1.19 0.69 -16.46
CA VAL A 192 1.04 -0.17 -17.62
C VAL A 192 2.21 0.04 -18.56
N GLN A 193 2.91 -1.05 -18.88
CA GLN A 193 4.02 -1.08 -19.82
C GLN A 193 3.78 -2.23 -20.82
N GLY A 194 3.15 -1.94 -21.94
CA GLY A 194 2.68 -2.98 -22.86
C GLY A 194 1.66 -3.90 -22.19
N ASP A 195 1.96 -5.19 -22.17
CA ASP A 195 1.10 -6.20 -21.52
C ASP A 195 1.37 -6.37 -20.02
N ARG A 196 2.45 -5.76 -19.49
CA ARG A 196 2.78 -5.81 -18.07
C ARG A 196 1.96 -4.79 -17.28
N VAL A 197 1.60 -5.16 -16.07
CA VAL A 197 0.98 -4.27 -15.06
C VAL A 197 1.87 -4.28 -13.83
N LEU A 198 2.45 -3.13 -13.49
CA LEU A 198 3.44 -3.01 -12.44
C LEU A 198 2.87 -2.23 -11.26
N VAL A 199 3.09 -2.74 -10.06
CA VAL A 199 2.72 -2.12 -8.79
C VAL A 199 3.96 -1.52 -8.17
N LEU A 200 3.94 -0.21 -7.90
CA LEU A 200 5.03 0.57 -7.35
C LEU A 200 4.61 1.19 -6.01
N ASP A 201 5.58 1.76 -5.30
CA ASP A 201 5.37 2.48 -4.03
C ASP A 201 4.90 1.56 -2.89
N TRP A 202 5.75 0.58 -2.55
CA TRP A 202 5.53 -0.37 -1.46
C TRP A 202 5.84 0.20 -0.06
N GLY A 203 6.01 1.52 0.05
CA GLY A 203 6.34 2.20 1.31
C GLY A 203 5.27 2.12 2.39
N ASP A 204 4.03 1.83 2.00
CA ASP A 204 2.90 1.63 2.91
C ASP A 204 2.63 0.17 3.24
N ALA A 205 3.40 -0.74 2.63
CA ALA A 205 3.19 -2.17 2.78
C ALA A 205 3.16 -2.65 4.24
N SER A 206 2.39 -3.70 4.48
CA SER A 206 2.34 -4.42 5.75
C SER A 206 2.22 -5.92 5.52
N VAL A 207 2.43 -6.70 6.58
CA VAL A 207 2.01 -8.10 6.61
C VAL A 207 0.61 -8.16 7.22
N GLY A 208 -0.37 -8.65 6.44
CA GLY A 208 -1.76 -8.65 6.87
C GLY A 208 -2.64 -9.64 6.12
N HIS A 209 -3.96 -9.56 6.27
CA HIS A 209 -4.90 -10.40 5.56
C HIS A 209 -5.00 -9.97 4.09
N PRO A 210 -4.83 -10.87 3.09
CA PRO A 210 -4.77 -10.50 1.68
C PRO A 210 -5.99 -9.70 1.19
N PHE A 211 -7.18 -10.07 1.63
CA PHE A 211 -8.40 -9.54 1.04
C PHE A 211 -8.72 -8.10 1.41
N TRP A 212 -8.11 -7.50 2.41
CA TRP A 212 -8.34 -6.08 2.68
C TRP A 212 -7.55 -5.12 1.79
N SER A 213 -6.62 -5.63 0.95
CA SER A 213 -5.90 -4.80 -0.03
C SER A 213 -6.83 -4.00 -0.94
N LEU A 214 -8.03 -4.52 -1.23
CA LEU A 214 -8.99 -3.85 -2.13
C LEU A 214 -9.78 -2.71 -1.47
N VAL A 215 -9.65 -2.50 -0.16
CA VAL A 215 -10.30 -1.36 0.54
C VAL A 215 -9.92 -0.03 -0.10
N VAL A 216 -8.63 0.17 -0.38
CA VAL A 216 -8.13 1.39 -1.01
C VAL A 216 -8.50 1.44 -2.48
N THR A 217 -8.35 0.33 -3.21
CA THR A 217 -8.72 0.23 -4.63
C THR A 217 -10.19 0.61 -4.85
N PHE A 218 -11.09 0.02 -4.07
CA PHE A 218 -12.53 0.27 -4.20
C PHE A 218 -12.90 1.70 -3.82
N ARG A 219 -12.29 2.24 -2.77
CA ARG A 219 -12.47 3.65 -2.41
C ARG A 219 -12.14 4.59 -3.57
N PHE A 220 -11.00 4.40 -4.25
CA PHE A 220 -10.62 5.26 -5.38
C PHE A 220 -11.51 5.06 -6.61
N LEU A 221 -12.05 3.87 -6.83
CA LEU A 221 -13.05 3.65 -7.87
C LEU A 221 -14.38 4.37 -7.56
N GLU A 222 -14.80 4.41 -6.31
CA GLU A 222 -15.95 5.22 -5.85
C GLU A 222 -15.68 6.72 -6.07
N GLU A 223 -14.58 7.23 -5.55
CA GLU A 223 -14.27 8.66 -5.50
C GLU A 223 -13.92 9.25 -6.87
N ARG A 224 -13.24 8.49 -7.74
CA ARG A 224 -12.69 8.99 -9.00
C ARG A 224 -13.45 8.54 -10.24
N ASN A 225 -14.07 7.38 -10.20
CA ASN A 225 -14.86 6.85 -11.33
C ASN A 225 -16.36 6.93 -11.08
N GLY A 226 -16.80 7.42 -9.90
CA GLY A 226 -18.21 7.55 -9.57
C GLY A 226 -18.95 6.21 -9.48
N LEU A 227 -18.25 5.10 -9.25
CA LEU A 227 -18.88 3.82 -9.00
C LEU A 227 -19.59 3.88 -7.65
N VAL A 228 -20.83 3.37 -7.62
CA VAL A 228 -21.60 3.34 -6.37
C VAL A 228 -21.54 1.95 -5.72
N PRO A 229 -21.68 1.85 -4.39
CA PRO A 229 -21.78 0.56 -3.73
C PRO A 229 -22.86 -0.33 -4.38
N GLY A 230 -22.50 -1.57 -4.69
CA GLY A 230 -23.38 -2.50 -5.42
C GLY A 230 -23.25 -2.46 -6.95
N ASP A 231 -22.43 -1.58 -7.52
CA ASP A 231 -22.12 -1.65 -8.95
C ASP A 231 -21.50 -3.00 -9.31
N ARG A 232 -21.90 -3.53 -10.49
CA ARG A 232 -21.40 -4.81 -11.02
C ARG A 232 -19.88 -4.89 -11.11
N TRP A 233 -19.19 -3.75 -11.22
CA TRP A 233 -17.74 -3.72 -11.27
C TRP A 233 -17.10 -4.22 -9.99
N PHE A 234 -17.63 -3.88 -8.81
CA PHE A 234 -17.08 -4.36 -7.55
C PHE A 234 -17.14 -5.90 -7.45
N ALA A 235 -18.25 -6.52 -7.87
CA ALA A 235 -18.34 -7.98 -7.92
C ALA A 235 -17.34 -8.58 -8.92
N ARG A 236 -17.25 -8.02 -10.13
CA ARG A 236 -16.30 -8.51 -11.16
C ARG A 236 -14.85 -8.40 -10.71
N LEU A 237 -14.48 -7.29 -10.07
CA LEU A 237 -13.11 -7.06 -9.59
C LEU A 237 -12.79 -7.95 -8.39
N ARG A 238 -13.73 -8.12 -7.46
CA ARG A 238 -13.63 -9.10 -6.37
C ARG A 238 -13.40 -10.51 -6.93
N ASP A 239 -14.23 -10.94 -7.86
CA ASP A 239 -14.18 -12.30 -8.40
C ASP A 239 -12.85 -12.54 -9.14
N ALA A 240 -12.39 -11.56 -9.93
CA ALA A 240 -11.08 -11.62 -10.59
C ALA A 240 -9.93 -11.69 -9.57
N TYR A 241 -10.01 -10.96 -8.46
CA TYR A 241 -9.02 -11.02 -7.39
C TYR A 241 -9.06 -12.35 -6.62
N LEU A 242 -10.25 -12.90 -6.40
CA LEU A 242 -10.41 -14.15 -5.65
C LEU A 242 -10.08 -15.39 -6.49
N GLU A 243 -10.15 -15.33 -7.81
CA GLU A 243 -9.89 -16.47 -8.70
C GLU A 243 -8.61 -17.25 -8.35
N PRO A 244 -7.43 -16.61 -8.16
CA PRO A 244 -6.22 -17.32 -7.75
C PRO A 244 -6.31 -17.93 -6.34
N TRP A 245 -7.14 -17.42 -5.45
CA TRP A 245 -7.29 -17.91 -4.07
C TRP A 245 -8.20 -19.13 -3.96
N GLY A 246 -9.14 -19.32 -4.91
CA GLY A 246 -10.12 -20.41 -4.93
C GLY A 246 -11.55 -19.90 -4.86
N THR A 247 -12.49 -20.80 -4.59
CA THR A 247 -13.94 -20.54 -4.59
C THR A 247 -14.52 -20.53 -3.17
N GLY A 248 -15.69 -19.88 -3.00
CA GLY A 248 -16.41 -19.86 -1.72
C GLY A 248 -15.78 -18.93 -0.68
N LEU A 249 -15.07 -17.88 -1.13
CA LEU A 249 -14.36 -16.94 -0.27
C LEU A 249 -15.06 -15.56 -0.19
N GLU A 250 -16.25 -15.43 -0.78
CA GLU A 250 -16.97 -14.16 -0.89
C GLU A 250 -17.33 -13.59 0.49
N ASP A 251 -17.76 -14.43 1.43
CA ASP A 251 -18.11 -14.02 2.79
C ASP A 251 -16.85 -13.63 3.59
N VAL A 252 -15.77 -14.38 3.42
CA VAL A 252 -14.47 -14.06 4.03
C VAL A 252 -13.92 -12.75 3.46
N PHE A 253 -14.09 -12.54 2.15
CA PHE A 253 -13.72 -11.27 1.51
C PHE A 253 -14.53 -10.10 2.09
N ALA A 254 -15.85 -10.23 2.22
CA ALA A 254 -16.70 -9.19 2.79
C ALA A 254 -16.29 -8.86 4.24
N LEU A 255 -16.02 -9.88 5.05
CA LEU A 255 -15.51 -9.70 6.41
C LEU A 255 -14.14 -8.99 6.40
N ALA A 256 -13.23 -9.42 5.53
CA ALA A 256 -11.90 -8.81 5.40
C ALA A 256 -11.98 -7.34 4.94
N GLN A 257 -12.88 -6.98 4.02
CA GLN A 257 -13.11 -5.59 3.63
C GLN A 257 -13.57 -4.73 4.82
N ARG A 258 -14.45 -5.27 5.66
CA ARG A 258 -14.92 -4.58 6.88
C ARG A 258 -13.79 -4.37 7.89
N VAL A 259 -12.98 -5.39 8.16
CA VAL A 259 -11.82 -5.31 9.08
C VAL A 259 -10.72 -4.43 8.48
N GLY A 260 -10.50 -4.53 7.17
CA GLY A 260 -9.47 -3.81 6.44
C GLY A 260 -9.57 -2.28 6.53
N ILE A 261 -10.77 -1.73 6.71
CA ILE A 261 -10.95 -0.29 6.95
C ILE A 261 -10.22 0.15 8.23
N PHE A 262 -10.28 -0.67 9.27
CA PHE A 262 -9.58 -0.40 10.53
C PHE A 262 -8.07 -0.66 10.43
N ALA A 263 -7.66 -1.67 9.67
CA ALA A 263 -6.25 -1.91 9.35
C ALA A 263 -5.64 -0.71 8.60
N HIS A 264 -6.37 -0.16 7.62
CA HIS A 264 -5.96 1.05 6.90
C HIS A 264 -5.85 2.26 7.82
N ALA A 265 -6.77 2.43 8.79
CA ALA A 265 -6.68 3.49 9.80
C ALA A 265 -5.43 3.34 10.69
N VAL A 266 -5.06 2.10 11.06
CA VAL A 266 -3.84 1.83 11.84
C VAL A 266 -2.59 2.15 11.01
N ALA A 267 -2.54 1.75 9.74
CA ALA A 267 -1.43 2.05 8.82
C ALA A 267 -1.23 3.57 8.67
N ALA A 268 -2.32 4.31 8.42
CA ALA A 268 -2.29 5.77 8.32
C ALA A 268 -1.87 6.44 9.64
N GLY A 269 -2.36 5.94 10.78
CA GLY A 269 -1.96 6.43 12.10
C GLY A 269 -0.45 6.28 12.34
N ARG A 270 0.13 5.15 11.96
CA ARG A 270 1.58 4.91 12.02
C ARG A 270 2.37 5.94 11.22
N GLN A 271 1.94 6.25 10.00
CA GLN A 271 2.59 7.29 9.19
C GLN A 271 2.49 8.66 9.86
N ARG A 272 1.28 9.03 10.30
CA ARG A 272 1.02 10.29 11.00
C ARG A 272 1.94 10.52 12.18
N ASP A 273 2.21 9.49 12.97
CA ASP A 273 3.04 9.58 14.18
C ASP A 273 4.50 9.90 13.90
N HIS A 274 4.99 9.62 12.69
CA HIS A 274 6.36 9.93 12.24
C HIS A 274 6.48 11.34 11.62
N LEU A 275 5.36 12.04 11.40
CA LEU A 275 5.37 13.38 10.81
C LEU A 275 5.71 14.45 11.85
N ALA A 276 6.44 15.49 11.42
CA ALA A 276 6.60 16.70 12.19
C ALA A 276 5.24 17.40 12.40
N ARG A 277 5.12 18.19 13.47
CA ARG A 277 3.83 18.82 13.86
C ARG A 277 3.16 19.60 12.74
N ALA A 278 3.93 20.29 11.91
CA ALA A 278 3.39 21.08 10.79
C ALA A 278 2.83 20.18 9.66
N GLU A 279 3.56 19.12 9.31
CA GLU A 279 3.19 18.13 8.31
C GLU A 279 1.98 17.30 8.76
N ARG A 280 1.92 16.99 10.05
CA ARG A 280 0.81 16.25 10.67
C ARG A 280 -0.53 16.95 10.46
N ARG A 281 -0.57 18.29 10.52
CA ARG A 281 -1.80 19.07 10.29
C ARG A 281 -2.34 18.92 8.86
N ALA A 282 -1.46 18.89 7.87
CA ALA A 282 -1.86 18.67 6.49
C ALA A 282 -2.35 17.23 6.28
N PHE A 283 -1.66 16.26 6.86
CA PHE A 283 -2.03 14.85 6.81
C PHE A 283 -3.35 14.54 7.55
N ASP A 284 -3.68 15.30 8.59
CA ASP A 284 -4.90 15.13 9.39
C ASP A 284 -6.20 15.27 8.57
N GLU A 285 -6.17 15.96 7.42
CA GLU A 285 -7.34 16.05 6.53
C GLU A 285 -7.61 14.70 5.87
N ASP A 286 -6.60 14.08 5.29
CA ASP A 286 -6.70 12.74 4.68
C ASP A 286 -6.99 11.67 5.74
N PHE A 287 -6.35 11.78 6.89
CA PHE A 287 -6.56 10.84 8.00
C PHE A 287 -7.99 10.89 8.56
N ARG A 288 -8.62 12.08 8.61
CA ARG A 288 -10.05 12.20 8.97
C ARG A 288 -10.94 11.42 8.01
N VAL A 289 -10.71 11.50 6.71
CA VAL A 289 -11.48 10.74 5.71
C VAL A 289 -11.42 9.24 6.00
N ILE A 290 -10.24 8.72 6.35
CA ILE A 290 -10.06 7.31 6.71
C ILE A 290 -10.81 6.98 8.01
N LEU A 291 -10.71 7.83 9.04
CA LEU A 291 -11.42 7.65 10.31
C LEU A 291 -12.94 7.75 10.16
N ASP A 292 -13.45 8.62 9.28
CA ASP A 292 -14.88 8.73 9.01
C ASP A 292 -15.44 7.47 8.34
N ARG A 293 -14.67 6.83 7.45
CA ARG A 293 -15.03 5.50 6.90
C ARG A 293 -15.06 4.44 8.01
N ALA A 294 -14.09 4.44 8.90
CA ALA A 294 -14.09 3.55 10.06
C ALA A 294 -15.31 3.79 10.96
N LEU A 295 -15.65 5.06 11.24
CA LEU A 295 -16.84 5.44 12.00
C LEU A 295 -18.13 4.97 11.35
N ALA A 296 -18.26 5.04 10.03
CA ALA A 296 -19.43 4.53 9.31
C ALA A 296 -19.64 3.03 9.56
N CYS A 297 -18.55 2.27 9.72
CA CYS A 297 -18.60 0.83 10.00
C CYS A 297 -18.89 0.48 11.48
N THR A 298 -18.85 1.44 12.42
CA THR A 298 -19.13 1.17 13.84
C THR A 298 -20.62 1.12 14.17
N GLY A 299 -21.50 1.51 13.25
CA GLY A 299 -22.96 1.55 13.44
C GLY A 299 -23.72 0.50 12.63
N ALA A 300 -23.01 -0.41 11.93
CA ALA A 300 -23.60 -1.45 11.09
C ALA A 300 -23.64 -2.81 11.78
#